data_90318aba72e83f90eaa2d13f64281c6c
#
_entry.id   90318aba72e83f90eaa2d13f64281c6c
#
_cell.length_a   1.000
_cell.length_b   1.000
_cell.length_c   1.000
_cell.angle_alpha   90.00
_cell.angle_beta   90.00
_cell.angle_gamma   90.00
#
_symmetry.space_group_name_H-M   'P 1'
#
loop_
_entity.id
_entity.type
_entity.pdbx_description
1 polymer ?
#
loop_
_entity_poly.entity_id
_entity_poly.type
_entity_poly.pdbx_seq_one_letter_code
_entity_poly.pdbx_strand_id
1 'polypeptide(L)'
;MFKRYPTPQTVWMSCGFEGSSFSLSRRQSPRTDVTGDILPIFQGKIELIERGALDGLTREDIARFAPRGDDYVLVSRLCDGSSVTFGESYIVDRLQNGIRELEREGAAAIMVFCTGRFPETLTSRVPMIFPCDLLHKTVPLLTAASEIIAVTPSPMQLEQNTEKWQGYVKRCTLPSARTPPSAARTRPTAIWTA
;
A
#
# COMPACT_ATOMS: atom_id res chain seq x y z
N MET A 1 5.11 -9.94 -36.99
CA MET A 1 6.06 -8.81 -37.08
C MET A 1 5.71 -7.83 -35.97
N PHE A 2 6.35 -7.98 -34.80
CA PHE A 2 6.06 -7.11 -33.65
C PHE A 2 6.81 -5.79 -33.84
N LYS A 3 6.08 -4.68 -33.97
CA LYS A 3 6.67 -3.35 -33.93
C LYS A 3 7.27 -3.13 -32.54
N ARG A 4 8.59 -3.01 -32.45
CA ARG A 4 9.24 -2.49 -31.25
C ARG A 4 8.85 -1.01 -31.13
N TYR A 5 8.09 -0.68 -30.11
CA TYR A 5 7.93 0.70 -29.71
C TYR A 5 9.27 1.20 -29.16
N PRO A 6 9.71 2.40 -29.56
CA PRO A 6 10.91 2.98 -28.95
C PRO A 6 10.66 3.10 -27.43
N THR A 7 11.63 2.68 -26.65
CA THR A 7 11.65 2.92 -25.20
C THR A 7 11.31 4.39 -24.96
N PRO A 8 10.32 4.70 -24.12
CA PRO A 8 10.04 6.08 -23.77
C PRO A 8 11.34 6.69 -23.21
N GLN A 9 11.86 7.70 -23.86
CA GLN A 9 12.80 8.60 -23.20
C GLN A 9 12.04 9.15 -21.99
N THR A 10 12.41 8.67 -20.82
CA THR A 10 11.82 9.09 -19.57
C THR A 10 12.10 10.57 -19.43
N VAL A 11 11.09 11.39 -19.73
CA VAL A 11 11.12 12.83 -19.42
C VAL A 11 11.05 12.90 -17.90
N TRP A 12 12.21 12.88 -17.28
CA TRP A 12 12.34 13.25 -15.90
C TRP A 12 12.07 14.75 -15.82
N MET A 13 10.85 15.11 -15.46
CA MET A 13 10.67 16.40 -14.82
C MET A 13 11.57 16.35 -13.59
N SER A 14 12.69 17.04 -13.65
CA SER A 14 13.50 17.33 -12.47
C SER A 14 12.71 18.31 -11.60
N CYS A 15 11.71 17.82 -10.90
CA CYS A 15 11.37 18.37 -9.61
C CYS A 15 12.65 18.16 -8.80
N GLY A 16 13.31 19.24 -8.39
CA GLY A 16 14.59 19.21 -7.70
C GLY A 16 14.51 18.56 -6.30
N PHE A 17 14.12 17.30 -6.25
CA PHE A 17 14.25 16.42 -5.10
C PHE A 17 15.63 15.75 -5.18
N GLU A 18 16.67 16.53 -5.00
CA GLU A 18 17.95 16.04 -4.52
C GLU A 18 17.80 15.93 -3.00
N GLY A 19 17.39 14.77 -2.51
CA GLY A 19 17.19 14.57 -1.08
C GLY A 19 16.77 13.15 -0.74
N SER A 20 17.00 12.75 0.50
CA SER A 20 16.60 11.46 1.02
C SER A 20 15.09 11.30 0.97
N SER A 21 14.60 10.26 0.31
CA SER A 21 13.18 9.91 0.31
C SER A 21 12.95 8.77 1.29
N PHE A 22 11.84 8.82 1.99
CA PHE A 22 11.59 7.98 3.15
C PHE A 22 10.30 7.18 2.96
N SER A 23 10.26 6.01 3.56
CA SER A 23 9.11 5.13 3.47
C SER A 23 8.53 4.84 4.85
N LEU A 24 7.23 4.87 4.93
CA LEU A 24 6.48 4.48 6.11
C LEU A 24 5.61 3.26 5.78
N SER A 25 5.58 2.27 6.67
CA SER A 25 4.78 1.07 6.50
C SER A 25 3.91 0.78 7.73
N ARG A 26 2.74 0.19 7.52
CA ARG A 26 1.92 -0.41 8.60
C ARG A 26 2.52 -1.69 9.16
N ARG A 27 3.57 -2.22 8.54
CA ARG A 27 4.25 -3.47 8.89
C ARG A 27 5.51 -3.20 9.71
N GLN A 28 6.32 -4.23 9.88
CA GLN A 28 7.70 -4.09 10.35
C GLN A 28 8.60 -3.65 9.19
N SER A 29 9.62 -2.86 9.49
CA SER A 29 10.71 -2.51 8.57
C SER A 29 11.95 -3.41 8.83
N PRO A 30 12.85 -3.60 7.84
CA PRO A 30 12.74 -3.15 6.45
C PRO A 30 11.78 -4.02 5.61
N ARG A 31 11.24 -3.40 4.55
CA ARG A 31 10.30 -4.05 3.62
C ARG A 31 11.03 -4.56 2.38
N THR A 32 12.00 -5.44 2.56
CA THR A 32 12.79 -6.02 1.46
C THR A 32 11.94 -6.75 0.41
N ASP A 33 10.74 -7.20 0.78
CA ASP A 33 9.75 -7.80 -0.10
C ASP A 33 9.14 -6.82 -1.12
N VAL A 34 9.28 -5.52 -0.90
CA VAL A 34 8.79 -4.46 -1.80
C VAL A 34 9.94 -3.59 -2.29
N THR A 35 10.83 -3.20 -1.39
CA THR A 35 11.91 -2.25 -1.70
C THR A 35 12.94 -2.83 -2.67
N GLY A 36 13.13 -4.17 -2.66
CA GLY A 36 13.98 -4.86 -3.63
C GLY A 36 13.59 -4.60 -5.09
N ASP A 37 12.30 -4.50 -5.38
CA ASP A 37 11.78 -4.23 -6.72
C ASP A 37 11.78 -2.74 -7.08
N ILE A 38 11.68 -1.87 -6.08
CA ILE A 38 11.53 -0.42 -6.27
C ILE A 38 12.88 0.29 -6.34
N LEU A 39 13.84 -0.08 -5.49
CA LEU A 39 15.14 0.58 -5.40
C LEU A 39 15.89 0.68 -6.75
N PRO A 40 15.90 -0.37 -7.62
CA PRO A 40 16.55 -0.26 -8.92
C PRO A 40 15.94 0.83 -9.82
N ILE A 41 14.65 1.13 -9.66
CA ILE A 41 13.95 2.16 -10.44
C ILE A 41 14.51 3.55 -10.11
N PHE A 42 14.93 3.78 -8.89
CA PHE A 42 15.48 5.05 -8.44
C PHE A 42 16.92 5.29 -8.89
N GLN A 43 17.63 4.27 -9.40
CA GLN A 43 18.98 4.40 -9.95
C GLN A 43 19.98 5.08 -8.99
N GLY A 44 19.84 4.87 -7.69
CA GLY A 44 20.70 5.48 -6.67
C GLY A 44 20.46 6.97 -6.43
N LYS A 45 19.44 7.59 -7.05
CA LYS A 45 19.14 9.01 -6.87
C LYS A 45 18.37 9.31 -5.58
N ILE A 46 17.86 8.28 -4.94
CA ILE A 46 17.04 8.38 -3.74
C ILE A 46 17.62 7.44 -2.68
N GLU A 47 17.88 7.96 -1.51
CA GLU A 47 18.14 7.17 -0.32
C GLU A 47 16.78 6.80 0.31
N LEU A 48 16.55 5.51 0.57
CA LEU A 48 15.32 5.02 1.17
C LEU A 48 15.57 4.64 2.62
N ILE A 49 14.97 5.40 3.54
CA ILE A 49 14.94 5.07 4.98
C ILE A 49 13.55 4.59 5.33
N GLU A 50 13.46 3.45 5.99
CA GLU A 50 12.19 2.80 6.28
C GLU A 50 11.84 2.87 7.77
N ARG A 51 10.55 3.08 8.05
CA ARG A 51 9.95 2.95 9.39
C ARG A 51 8.69 2.14 9.30
N GLY A 52 8.49 1.24 10.24
CA GLY A 52 7.32 0.38 10.34
C GLY A 52 6.50 0.65 11.60
N ALA A 53 5.19 0.73 11.47
CA ALA A 53 4.31 0.92 12.64
C ALA A 53 4.36 -0.26 13.63
N LEU A 54 4.85 -1.41 13.19
CA LEU A 54 5.03 -2.59 14.04
C LEU A 54 6.48 -2.80 14.49
N ASP A 55 7.37 -1.85 14.22
CA ASP A 55 8.78 -1.97 14.62
C ASP A 55 8.89 -2.04 16.14
N GLY A 56 9.76 -2.94 16.60
CA GLY A 56 10.01 -3.17 18.02
C GLY A 56 8.91 -3.91 18.77
N LEU A 57 7.83 -4.32 18.10
CA LEU A 57 6.76 -5.13 18.70
C LEU A 57 7.01 -6.62 18.51
N THR A 58 6.78 -7.38 19.58
CA THR A 58 6.71 -8.84 19.52
C THR A 58 5.37 -9.29 18.95
N ARG A 59 5.30 -10.57 18.58
CA ARG A 59 4.03 -11.17 18.13
C ARG A 59 2.96 -11.12 19.21
N GLU A 60 3.34 -11.28 20.45
CA GLU A 60 2.48 -11.20 21.62
C GLU A 60 1.92 -9.78 21.82
N ASP A 61 2.72 -8.76 21.56
CA ASP A 61 2.27 -7.37 21.62
C ASP A 61 1.25 -7.09 20.52
N ILE A 62 1.52 -7.55 19.29
CA ILE A 62 0.60 -7.39 18.16
C ILE A 62 -0.70 -8.17 18.37
N ALA A 63 -0.65 -9.32 19.03
CA ALA A 63 -1.85 -10.11 19.33
C ALA A 63 -2.85 -9.36 20.23
N ARG A 64 -2.37 -8.39 21.04
CA ARG A 64 -3.23 -7.51 21.87
C ARG A 64 -3.97 -6.45 21.04
N PHE A 65 -3.57 -6.24 19.79
CA PHE A 65 -4.17 -5.30 18.84
C PHE A 65 -5.30 -5.94 18.02
N ALA A 66 -5.90 -7.01 18.52
CA ALA A 66 -7.03 -7.65 17.84
C ALA A 66 -8.12 -6.61 17.50
N PRO A 67 -8.66 -6.61 16.27
CA PRO A 67 -9.67 -5.64 15.85
C PRO A 67 -10.89 -5.67 16.79
N ARG A 68 -11.43 -4.52 17.14
CA ARG A 68 -12.61 -4.37 18.00
C ARG A 68 -13.67 -3.51 17.32
N GLY A 69 -14.93 -3.89 17.45
CA GLY A 69 -16.03 -3.14 16.88
C GLY A 69 -15.84 -2.87 15.39
N ASP A 70 -15.89 -1.61 15.01
CA ASP A 70 -15.79 -1.13 13.62
C ASP A 70 -14.35 -0.79 13.19
N ASP A 71 -13.34 -1.34 13.89
CA ASP A 71 -11.95 -1.13 13.52
C ASP A 71 -11.69 -1.52 12.06
N TYR A 72 -10.94 -0.69 11.35
CA TYR A 72 -10.44 -1.07 10.04
C TYR A 72 -9.43 -2.21 10.19
N VAL A 73 -9.77 -3.36 9.61
CA VAL A 73 -8.98 -4.59 9.77
C VAL A 73 -7.74 -4.55 8.90
N LEU A 74 -6.58 -4.69 9.51
CA LEU A 74 -5.30 -4.79 8.85
C LEU A 74 -4.77 -6.21 8.90
N VAL A 75 -4.26 -6.68 7.76
CA VAL A 75 -3.52 -7.94 7.65
C VAL A 75 -2.10 -7.62 7.21
N SER A 76 -1.14 -8.11 7.96
CA SER A 76 0.27 -7.85 7.72
C SER A 76 1.09 -9.12 7.79
N ARG A 77 2.19 -9.16 7.03
CA ARG A 77 3.22 -10.18 7.16
C ARG A 77 4.37 -9.62 8.00
N LEU A 78 4.80 -10.36 8.99
CA LEU A 78 5.98 -10.03 9.81
C LEU A 78 7.28 -10.42 9.09
N CYS A 79 8.42 -9.98 9.63
CA CYS A 79 9.74 -10.30 9.08
C CYS A 79 10.05 -11.80 9.09
N ASP A 80 9.45 -12.57 10.00
CA ASP A 80 9.55 -14.03 10.06
C ASP A 80 8.66 -14.75 9.02
N GLY A 81 7.92 -14.00 8.19
CA GLY A 81 7.01 -14.52 7.19
C GLY A 81 5.62 -14.91 7.73
N SER A 82 5.38 -14.85 9.02
CA SER A 82 4.06 -15.11 9.60
C SER A 82 3.09 -13.97 9.33
N SER A 83 1.78 -14.28 9.31
CA SER A 83 0.74 -13.27 9.14
C SER A 83 0.11 -12.90 10.47
N VAL A 84 -0.19 -11.62 10.64
CA VAL A 84 -0.92 -11.08 11.78
C VAL A 84 -2.10 -10.25 11.33
N THR A 85 -3.15 -10.20 12.16
CA THR A 85 -4.34 -9.39 11.93
C THR A 85 -4.54 -8.49 13.13
N PHE A 86 -4.76 -7.19 12.90
CA PHE A 86 -4.91 -6.20 13.96
C PHE A 86 -5.79 -5.04 13.51
N GLY A 87 -6.28 -4.25 14.48
CA GLY A 87 -7.06 -3.05 14.22
C GLY A 87 -6.18 -1.85 13.90
N GLU A 88 -6.62 -0.99 12.97
CA GLU A 88 -5.88 0.21 12.58
C GLU A 88 -5.71 1.19 13.73
N SER A 89 -6.74 1.33 14.59
CA SER A 89 -6.76 2.25 15.72
C SER A 89 -5.53 2.14 16.62
N TYR A 90 -4.98 0.94 16.77
CA TYR A 90 -3.80 0.69 17.62
C TYR A 90 -2.47 1.20 17.05
N ILE A 91 -2.42 1.46 15.75
CA ILE A 91 -1.16 1.85 15.09
C ILE A 91 -1.14 3.30 14.60
N VAL A 92 -2.23 4.04 14.73
CA VAL A 92 -2.32 5.44 14.22
C VAL A 92 -1.25 6.32 14.86
N ASP A 93 -1.12 6.28 16.20
CA ASP A 93 -0.10 7.06 16.91
C ASP A 93 1.32 6.62 16.54
N ARG A 94 1.53 5.32 16.30
CA ARG A 94 2.82 4.79 15.88
C ARG A 94 3.19 5.25 14.48
N LEU A 95 2.20 5.29 13.55
CA LEU A 95 2.38 5.86 12.22
C LEU A 95 2.74 7.34 12.31
N GLN A 96 2.01 8.12 13.12
CA GLN A 96 2.30 9.54 13.30
C GLN A 96 3.68 9.79 13.90
N ASN A 97 4.12 8.96 14.83
CA ASN A 97 5.46 9.04 15.40
C ASN A 97 6.53 8.69 14.35
N GLY A 98 6.30 7.65 13.52
CA GLY A 98 7.19 7.32 12.41
C GLY A 98 7.33 8.47 11.40
N ILE A 99 6.23 9.18 11.08
CA ILE A 99 6.26 10.38 10.25
C ILE A 99 7.19 11.45 10.87
N ARG A 100 7.00 11.75 12.17
CA ARG A 100 7.82 12.74 12.88
C ARG A 100 9.30 12.36 12.96
N GLU A 101 9.60 11.07 13.07
CA GLU A 101 10.98 10.57 13.06
C GLU A 101 11.63 10.78 11.70
N LEU A 102 10.94 10.38 10.62
CA LEU A 102 11.41 10.58 9.25
C LEU A 102 11.63 12.07 8.93
N GLU A 103 10.72 12.94 9.35
CA GLU A 103 10.89 14.40 9.20
C GLU A 103 12.12 14.94 9.94
N ARG A 104 12.40 14.43 11.15
CA ARG A 104 13.61 14.83 11.93
C ARG A 104 14.90 14.33 11.28
N GLU A 105 14.84 13.23 10.55
CA GLU A 105 15.95 12.68 9.80
C GLU A 105 16.14 13.37 8.43
N GLY A 106 15.30 14.35 8.10
CA GLY A 106 15.44 15.18 6.90
C GLY A 106 14.70 14.62 5.67
N ALA A 107 13.61 13.86 5.88
CA ALA A 107 12.78 13.37 4.79
C ALA A 107 12.37 14.49 3.83
N ALA A 108 12.63 14.33 2.53
CA ALA A 108 12.13 15.23 1.50
C ALA A 108 10.69 14.89 1.07
N ALA A 109 10.31 13.63 1.18
CA ALA A 109 8.96 13.12 0.98
C ALA A 109 8.77 11.81 1.73
N ILE A 110 7.53 11.45 2.06
CA ILE A 110 7.20 10.18 2.71
C ILE A 110 6.25 9.39 1.83
N MET A 111 6.64 8.20 1.39
CA MET A 111 5.77 7.26 0.70
C MET A 111 5.26 6.22 1.68
N VAL A 112 3.96 6.00 1.70
CA VAL A 112 3.33 5.04 2.61
C VAL A 112 3.12 3.71 1.88
N PHE A 113 3.95 2.71 2.15
CA PHE A 113 3.89 1.40 1.49
C PHE A 113 2.68 0.57 1.92
N CYS A 114 1.52 0.99 1.50
CA CYS A 114 0.28 0.25 1.66
C CYS A 114 -0.78 0.72 0.66
N THR A 115 -1.60 -0.20 0.16
CA THR A 115 -2.75 0.10 -0.70
C THR A 115 -4.06 0.23 0.09
N GLY A 116 -4.03 0.09 1.41
CA GLY A 116 -5.17 0.39 2.30
C GLY A 116 -5.38 1.89 2.48
N ARG A 117 -6.59 2.29 2.89
CA ARG A 117 -6.85 3.67 3.29
C ARG A 117 -6.10 4.00 4.57
N PHE A 118 -5.70 5.24 4.70
CA PHE A 118 -5.06 5.76 5.91
C PHE A 118 -5.97 6.79 6.57
N PRO A 119 -5.90 6.94 7.90
CA PRO A 119 -6.64 7.97 8.61
C PRO A 119 -6.25 9.36 8.11
N GLU A 120 -7.26 10.22 7.90
CA GLU A 120 -7.06 11.62 7.52
C GLU A 120 -6.41 12.45 8.63
N THR A 121 -6.32 11.88 9.83
CA THR A 121 -5.66 12.50 11.00
C THR A 121 -4.15 12.52 10.92
N LEU A 122 -3.54 11.72 10.03
CA LEU A 122 -2.10 11.72 9.83
C LEU A 122 -1.66 13.05 9.19
N THR A 123 -0.67 13.67 9.80
CA THR A 123 -0.13 14.96 9.37
C THR A 123 1.36 14.87 9.10
N SER A 124 1.85 15.64 8.14
CA SER A 124 3.26 15.74 7.81
C SER A 124 3.61 17.15 7.34
N ARG A 125 4.86 17.55 7.57
CA ARG A 125 5.44 18.81 7.05
C ARG A 125 6.00 18.66 5.65
N VAL A 126 6.20 17.43 5.19
CA VAL A 126 6.70 17.10 3.86
C VAL A 126 5.61 16.40 3.05
N PRO A 127 5.71 16.39 1.72
CA PRO A 127 4.74 15.68 0.88
C PRO A 127 4.60 14.21 1.29
N MET A 128 3.36 13.74 1.41
CA MET A 128 3.03 12.33 1.62
C MET A 128 2.44 11.73 0.35
N ILE A 129 2.91 10.55 -0.02
CA ILE A 129 2.44 9.80 -1.18
C ILE A 129 1.71 8.56 -0.68
N PHE A 130 0.43 8.47 -1.03
CA PHE A 130 -0.42 7.33 -0.71
C PHE A 130 -0.69 6.51 -1.98
N PRO A 131 -0.09 5.32 -2.13
CA PRO A 131 -0.34 4.45 -3.28
C PRO A 131 -1.81 4.09 -3.46
N CYS A 132 -2.58 4.03 -2.38
CA CYS A 132 -4.03 3.84 -2.44
C CYS A 132 -4.71 4.89 -3.32
N ASP A 133 -4.43 6.17 -3.09
CA ASP A 133 -5.05 7.28 -3.82
C ASP A 133 -4.60 7.30 -5.28
N LEU A 134 -3.33 7.02 -5.52
CA LEU A 134 -2.80 6.88 -6.88
C LEU A 134 -3.51 5.75 -7.63
N LEU A 135 -3.67 4.58 -6.98
CA LEU A 135 -4.32 3.42 -7.56
C LEU A 135 -5.78 3.72 -7.93
N HIS A 136 -6.54 4.31 -7.01
CA HIS A 136 -7.95 4.63 -7.23
C HIS A 136 -8.16 5.64 -8.37
N LYS A 137 -7.26 6.61 -8.50
CA LYS A 137 -7.32 7.62 -9.57
C LYS A 137 -6.83 7.07 -10.91
N THR A 138 -5.85 6.16 -10.89
CA THR A 138 -5.20 5.67 -12.11
C THR A 138 -5.97 4.51 -12.76
N VAL A 139 -6.49 3.57 -11.97
CA VAL A 139 -7.18 2.39 -12.50
C VAL A 139 -8.36 2.76 -13.44
N PRO A 140 -9.26 3.68 -13.08
CA PRO A 140 -10.34 4.09 -13.97
C PRO A 140 -9.87 4.73 -15.29
N LEU A 141 -8.67 5.31 -15.30
CA LEU A 141 -8.09 5.91 -16.51
C LEU A 141 -7.46 4.86 -17.43
N LEU A 142 -6.96 3.76 -16.85
CA LEU A 142 -6.26 2.71 -17.59
C LEU A 142 -7.21 1.67 -18.18
N THR A 143 -8.41 1.55 -17.65
CA THR A 143 -9.39 0.57 -18.13
C THR A 143 -10.67 1.24 -18.61
N ALA A 144 -11.11 0.88 -19.83
CA ALA A 144 -12.45 1.19 -20.30
C ALA A 144 -13.52 0.27 -19.66
N ALA A 145 -13.10 -0.76 -18.93
CA ALA A 145 -14.00 -1.67 -18.24
C ALA A 145 -14.63 -0.95 -17.04
N SER A 146 -15.95 -1.11 -16.93
CA SER A 146 -16.70 -0.60 -15.77
C SER A 146 -16.62 -1.55 -14.56
N GLU A 147 -15.98 -2.70 -14.73
CA GLU A 147 -15.87 -3.76 -13.73
C GLU A 147 -14.40 -4.14 -13.52
N ILE A 148 -14.01 -4.34 -12.27
CA ILE A 148 -12.69 -4.86 -11.89
C ILE A 148 -12.85 -6.06 -10.98
N ILE A 149 -11.81 -6.89 -10.94
CA ILE A 149 -11.62 -7.90 -9.91
C ILE A 149 -10.42 -7.45 -9.07
N ALA A 150 -10.64 -7.22 -7.80
CA ALA A 150 -9.56 -6.95 -6.84
C ALA A 150 -9.41 -8.14 -5.90
N VAL A 151 -8.19 -8.63 -5.73
CA VAL A 151 -7.90 -9.75 -4.83
C VAL A 151 -7.51 -9.20 -3.46
N THR A 152 -8.12 -9.73 -2.40
CA THR A 152 -7.82 -9.36 -1.02
C THR A 152 -7.15 -10.52 -0.27
N PRO A 153 -6.19 -10.25 0.63
CA PRO A 153 -5.46 -11.29 1.34
C PRO A 153 -6.32 -12.00 2.41
N SER A 154 -7.43 -11.40 2.85
CA SER A 154 -8.27 -11.95 3.91
C SER A 154 -9.75 -11.75 3.65
N PRO A 155 -10.60 -12.75 3.97
CA PRO A 155 -12.05 -12.58 3.96
C PRO A 155 -12.55 -11.45 4.87
N MET A 156 -11.86 -11.17 5.96
CA MET A 156 -12.22 -10.09 6.89
C MET A 156 -12.11 -8.69 6.27
N GLN A 157 -11.43 -8.58 5.14
CA GLN A 157 -11.24 -7.30 4.43
C GLN A 157 -12.16 -7.14 3.22
N LEU A 158 -13.09 -8.07 2.97
CA LEU A 158 -13.94 -8.02 1.78
C LEU A 158 -14.84 -6.80 1.76
N GLU A 159 -15.53 -6.51 2.85
CA GLU A 159 -16.45 -5.37 2.97
C GLU A 159 -15.71 -4.04 2.82
N GLN A 160 -14.71 -3.80 3.64
CA GLN A 160 -13.91 -2.57 3.60
C GLN A 160 -13.21 -2.35 2.26
N ASN A 161 -12.78 -3.41 1.56
CA ASN A 161 -12.20 -3.28 0.22
C ASN A 161 -13.28 -3.05 -0.86
N THR A 162 -14.49 -3.58 -0.69
CA THR A 162 -15.61 -3.27 -1.59
C THR A 162 -15.95 -1.78 -1.50
N GLU A 163 -16.12 -1.25 -0.31
CA GLU A 163 -16.37 0.16 -0.07
C GLU A 163 -15.26 1.05 -0.62
N LYS A 164 -14.02 0.64 -0.47
CA LYS A 164 -12.85 1.36 -0.99
C LYS A 164 -12.95 1.62 -2.49
N TRP A 165 -13.49 0.69 -3.28
CA TRP A 165 -13.61 0.81 -4.73
C TRP A 165 -14.93 1.46 -5.18
N GLN A 166 -15.91 1.63 -4.28
CA GLN A 166 -17.15 2.33 -4.57
C GLN A 166 -16.85 3.77 -5.00
N GLY A 167 -17.51 4.22 -6.06
CA GLY A 167 -17.30 5.55 -6.63
C GLY A 167 -16.16 5.66 -7.64
N TYR A 168 -15.27 4.67 -7.73
CA TYR A 168 -14.19 4.65 -8.73
C TYR A 168 -14.50 3.72 -9.89
N VAL A 169 -15.21 2.63 -9.66
CA VAL A 169 -15.64 1.66 -10.67
C VAL A 169 -17.12 1.28 -10.47
N LYS A 170 -17.82 0.90 -11.54
CA LYS A 170 -19.24 0.54 -11.44
C LYS A 170 -19.46 -0.75 -10.68
N ARG A 171 -18.56 -1.71 -10.82
CA ARG A 171 -18.58 -2.97 -10.09
C ARG A 171 -17.16 -3.40 -9.70
N CYS A 172 -17.00 -3.79 -8.47
CA CYS A 172 -15.78 -4.44 -7.97
C CYS A 172 -16.16 -5.83 -7.43
N THR A 173 -15.50 -6.87 -7.91
CA THR A 173 -15.63 -8.23 -7.38
C THR A 173 -14.36 -8.55 -6.59
N LEU A 174 -14.52 -8.99 -5.36
CA LEU A 174 -13.43 -9.28 -4.43
C LEU A 174 -13.43 -10.76 -4.03
N PRO A 175 -12.77 -11.65 -4.80
CA PRO A 175 -12.48 -12.98 -4.29
C PRO A 175 -11.42 -12.90 -3.20
N SER A 176 -11.62 -13.64 -2.13
CA SER A 176 -10.55 -13.87 -1.15
C SER A 176 -9.47 -14.76 -1.77
N ALA A 177 -8.20 -14.46 -1.51
CA ALA A 177 -7.07 -15.28 -1.97
C ALA A 177 -7.11 -16.74 -1.49
N ARG A 178 -7.96 -17.05 -0.50
CA ARG A 178 -8.17 -18.42 0.02
C ARG A 178 -9.37 -19.12 -0.60
N THR A 179 -10.19 -18.44 -1.39
CA THR A 179 -11.34 -19.04 -2.06
C THR A 179 -10.97 -19.25 -3.52
N PRO A 180 -10.85 -20.47 -4.04
CA PRO A 180 -10.67 -20.66 -5.46
C PRO A 180 -11.86 -20.00 -6.18
N PRO A 181 -11.66 -19.28 -7.28
CA PRO A 181 -12.74 -18.64 -7.99
C PRO A 181 -13.73 -19.72 -8.44
N SER A 182 -14.88 -19.80 -7.78
CA SER A 182 -16.00 -20.54 -8.32
C SER A 182 -16.34 -19.87 -9.63
N ALA A 183 -16.41 -20.66 -10.69
CA ALA A 183 -16.48 -20.23 -12.08
C ALA A 183 -17.57 -19.18 -12.35
N ALA A 184 -17.34 -17.93 -12.01
CA ALA A 184 -18.00 -16.80 -12.60
C ALA A 184 -17.35 -16.60 -13.98
N ARG A 185 -18.01 -17.14 -15.01
CA ARG A 185 -17.62 -17.00 -16.42
C ARG A 185 -17.81 -15.57 -16.89
N THR A 186 -17.01 -14.66 -16.41
CA THR A 186 -16.78 -13.37 -17.03
C THR A 186 -15.28 -13.19 -17.15
N ARG A 187 -14.79 -12.97 -18.35
CA ARG A 187 -13.35 -12.76 -18.58
C ARG A 187 -12.86 -11.62 -17.68
N PRO A 188 -11.89 -11.85 -16.82
CA PRO A 188 -11.32 -10.78 -16.00
C PRO A 188 -10.61 -9.79 -16.93
N THR A 189 -10.95 -8.52 -16.82
CA THR A 189 -10.32 -7.46 -17.62
C THR A 189 -9.07 -6.90 -16.94
N ALA A 190 -8.95 -7.08 -15.64
CA ALA A 190 -7.73 -6.80 -14.87
C ALA A 190 -7.72 -7.57 -13.55
N ILE A 191 -6.60 -8.18 -13.21
CA ILE A 191 -6.37 -8.84 -11.91
C ILE A 191 -5.27 -8.05 -11.22
N TRP A 192 -5.57 -7.53 -10.04
CA TRP A 192 -4.60 -6.86 -9.19
C TRP A 192 -4.46 -7.63 -7.87
N THR A 193 -3.24 -7.97 -7.52
CA THR A 193 -2.92 -8.53 -6.20
C THR A 193 -2.48 -7.39 -5.27
N ALA A 194 -3.16 -7.24 -4.16
CA ALA A 194 -2.77 -6.33 -3.08
C ALA A 194 -1.87 -7.06 -2.06
#